data_7e7babd81ea692ab5405158c6ebfe689
#
_entry.id   7e7babd81ea692ab5405158c6ebfe689
#
_cell.length_a   1.000
_cell.length_b   1.000
_cell.length_c   1.000
_cell.angle_alpha   90.00
_cell.angle_beta   90.00
_cell.angle_gamma   90.00
#
_symmetry.space_group_name_H-M   'P 1'
#
loop_
_entity.id
_entity.type
_entity.pdbx_description
1 polymer ?
#
loop_
_entity_poly.entity_id
_entity_poly.type
_entity_poly.pdbx_seq_one_letter_code
_entity_poly.pdbx_strand_id
1 'polypeptide(L)'
;MKHTPYLLLLLLSVVSCSTPSPQALEQKVQYIPYSGNSESINYEDIFKTISFIPLETNDTCLLGTVSRIIYKNDNYYIKSNNRIYLFDDKGDIVRIINRHGVGPEEYNYFWMMAVSDKGHISLIQRGEFSIITYNSYGNFISRLKLDTIKARDLKYLNDSILITKSDFERNGNKYHVINMNKLTLEKSFYPISYRKCRVFMEDCMTSYQGKILTCDYHSNEIHEINQDSACIRYLFNIDGKMPPKGYWDNNNVDIQTLDRDYAQKGYIGDITCFAENDKAILFRFHGKKENTEAFTYIDKLTGENYIFNTIEIANDLSISPSFFYAQDDGKLIFIIEAHTILESKNESVKAKFPDLKEDDNPILFFVSLK
;
A
#
# COMPACT_ATOMS: atom_id res chain seq x y z
N MET A 1 -22.55 -59.83 -61.78
CA MET A 1 -21.99 -59.57 -60.48
C MET A 1 -21.53 -58.13 -60.47
N LYS A 2 -22.26 -57.23 -59.79
CA LYS A 2 -21.95 -55.78 -59.71
C LYS A 2 -21.29 -55.50 -58.37
N HIS A 3 -20.04 -55.04 -58.37
CA HIS A 3 -19.34 -54.59 -57.17
C HIS A 3 -19.60 -53.09 -56.97
N THR A 4 -20.19 -52.75 -55.84
CA THR A 4 -20.39 -51.35 -55.36
C THR A 4 -19.24 -51.00 -54.43
N PRO A 5 -18.51 -49.94 -54.69
CA PRO A 5 -17.47 -49.48 -53.69
C PRO A 5 -18.13 -48.66 -52.56
N TYR A 6 -17.88 -49.06 -51.33
CA TYR A 6 -18.23 -48.28 -50.14
C TYR A 6 -17.26 -47.13 -50.01
N LEU A 7 -17.79 -45.89 -50.08
CA LEU A 7 -17.07 -44.66 -49.80
C LEU A 7 -17.08 -44.43 -48.28
N LEU A 8 -15.94 -44.62 -47.65
CA LEU A 8 -15.75 -44.35 -46.22
C LEU A 8 -15.54 -42.84 -46.03
N LEU A 9 -16.58 -42.14 -45.56
CA LEU A 9 -16.49 -40.71 -45.20
C LEU A 9 -15.85 -40.59 -43.82
N LEU A 10 -14.57 -40.14 -43.77
CA LEU A 10 -13.89 -39.79 -42.54
C LEU A 10 -14.35 -38.38 -42.10
N LEU A 11 -15.22 -38.32 -41.09
CA LEU A 11 -15.58 -37.07 -40.40
C LEU A 11 -14.43 -36.65 -39.50
N LEU A 12 -13.63 -35.71 -39.96
CA LEU A 12 -12.68 -34.95 -39.11
C LEU A 12 -13.49 -34.00 -38.25
N SER A 13 -13.73 -34.36 -36.99
CA SER A 13 -14.20 -33.43 -35.96
C SER A 13 -13.07 -32.49 -35.58
N VAL A 14 -13.09 -31.28 -36.10
CA VAL A 14 -12.25 -30.19 -35.63
C VAL A 14 -12.78 -29.78 -34.25
N VAL A 15 -12.15 -30.28 -33.19
CA VAL A 15 -12.37 -29.76 -31.84
C VAL A 15 -11.71 -28.40 -31.82
N SER A 16 -12.48 -27.36 -32.06
CA SER A 16 -12.10 -26.00 -31.81
C SER A 16 -12.02 -25.82 -30.29
N CYS A 17 -10.81 -25.86 -29.74
CA CYS A 17 -10.57 -25.34 -28.41
C CYS A 17 -10.77 -23.82 -28.44
N SER A 18 -11.99 -23.38 -28.23
CA SER A 18 -12.24 -22.00 -27.84
C SER A 18 -11.67 -21.83 -26.43
N THR A 19 -10.50 -21.18 -26.32
CA THR A 19 -10.08 -20.58 -25.06
C THR A 19 -11.23 -19.69 -24.58
N PRO A 20 -11.76 -19.90 -23.37
CA PRO A 20 -12.77 -18.98 -22.86
C PRO A 20 -12.14 -17.59 -22.86
N SER A 21 -12.75 -16.66 -23.60
CA SER A 21 -12.43 -15.23 -23.43
C SER A 21 -12.59 -14.90 -21.94
N PRO A 22 -11.66 -14.14 -21.32
CA PRO A 22 -11.88 -13.67 -19.97
C PRO A 22 -13.23 -12.95 -19.97
N GLN A 23 -14.23 -13.50 -19.29
CA GLN A 23 -15.46 -12.78 -19.01
C GLN A 23 -15.00 -11.48 -18.37
N ALA A 24 -15.20 -10.35 -19.05
CA ALA A 24 -15.06 -9.05 -18.48
C ALA A 24 -16.03 -9.04 -17.28
N LEU A 25 -15.51 -9.20 -16.08
CA LEU A 25 -16.26 -8.94 -14.87
C LEU A 25 -16.76 -7.51 -15.03
N GLU A 26 -18.08 -7.31 -15.06
CA GLU A 26 -18.67 -5.99 -15.05
C GLU A 26 -18.08 -5.25 -13.84
N GLN A 27 -17.19 -4.30 -14.12
CA GLN A 27 -16.53 -3.52 -13.10
C GLN A 27 -17.60 -2.68 -12.42
N LYS A 28 -17.93 -3.04 -11.19
CA LYS A 28 -18.90 -2.27 -10.40
C LYS A 28 -18.26 -0.94 -10.03
N VAL A 29 -18.61 0.11 -10.77
CA VAL A 29 -18.21 1.48 -10.44
C VAL A 29 -18.93 1.88 -9.16
N GLN A 30 -18.18 2.22 -8.12
CA GLN A 30 -18.71 2.70 -6.87
C GLN A 30 -18.70 4.23 -6.87
N TYR A 31 -19.88 4.84 -6.88
CA TYR A 31 -20.03 6.29 -6.81
C TYR A 31 -19.95 6.76 -5.37
N ILE A 32 -19.15 7.81 -5.12
CA ILE A 32 -18.95 8.43 -3.81
C ILE A 32 -19.31 9.91 -3.93
N PRO A 33 -20.43 10.37 -3.34
CA PRO A 33 -20.78 11.78 -3.34
C PRO A 33 -19.80 12.58 -2.48
N TYR A 34 -19.35 13.74 -2.98
CA TYR A 34 -18.45 14.62 -2.25
C TYR A 34 -18.80 16.09 -2.45
N SER A 35 -19.27 16.75 -1.41
CA SER A 35 -19.64 18.17 -1.42
C SER A 35 -18.45 19.14 -1.45
N GLY A 36 -17.26 18.67 -1.11
CA GLY A 36 -16.06 19.50 -0.93
C GLY A 36 -15.93 20.09 0.48
N ASN A 37 -16.85 19.77 1.37
CA ASN A 37 -16.74 20.09 2.78
C ASN A 37 -15.96 18.96 3.46
N SER A 38 -15.07 19.35 4.35
CA SER A 38 -14.35 18.43 5.21
C SER A 38 -14.99 18.45 6.58
N GLU A 39 -15.31 17.28 7.08
CA GLU A 39 -15.89 17.07 8.39
C GLU A 39 -14.89 16.35 9.28
N SER A 40 -15.04 16.50 10.57
CA SER A 40 -14.34 15.62 11.52
C SER A 40 -15.22 14.40 11.79
N ILE A 41 -14.57 13.27 12.10
CA ILE A 41 -15.22 12.05 12.54
C ILE A 41 -14.62 11.60 13.85
N ASN A 42 -15.45 11.09 14.75
CA ASN A 42 -14.95 10.48 15.97
C ASN A 42 -14.29 9.13 15.61
N TYR A 43 -13.11 8.87 16.14
CA TYR A 43 -12.39 7.63 15.88
C TYR A 43 -13.21 6.38 16.23
N GLU A 44 -14.05 6.46 17.29
CA GLU A 44 -14.92 5.37 17.71
C GLU A 44 -15.99 5.02 16.67
N ASP A 45 -16.33 5.91 15.74
CA ASP A 45 -17.34 5.62 14.72
C ASP A 45 -16.81 4.66 13.65
N ILE A 46 -15.52 4.71 13.35
CA ILE A 46 -14.88 3.95 12.26
C ILE A 46 -13.89 2.88 12.73
N PHE A 47 -13.37 2.95 13.95
CA PHE A 47 -12.41 1.99 14.49
C PHE A 47 -12.96 1.21 15.68
N LYS A 48 -12.58 -0.07 15.78
CA LYS A 48 -13.02 -0.96 16.86
C LYS A 48 -11.92 -1.35 17.86
N THR A 49 -10.68 -1.46 17.39
CA THR A 49 -9.54 -1.79 18.24
C THR A 49 -8.60 -0.60 18.22
N ILE A 50 -8.15 -0.19 19.40
CA ILE A 50 -7.37 1.02 19.54
C ILE A 50 -6.29 0.76 20.56
N SER A 51 -5.05 1.03 20.15
CA SER A 51 -3.89 0.97 21.03
C SER A 51 -3.00 2.17 20.76
N PHE A 52 -2.52 2.80 21.82
CA PHE A 52 -1.47 3.79 21.77
C PHE A 52 -0.19 3.13 22.26
N ILE A 53 0.83 3.09 21.42
CA ILE A 53 2.08 2.40 21.66
C ILE A 53 3.19 3.45 21.61
N PRO A 54 3.66 3.95 22.76
CA PRO A 54 4.81 4.83 22.82
C PRO A 54 6.05 4.02 22.42
N LEU A 55 6.82 4.53 21.47
CA LEU A 55 8.05 3.86 21.07
C LEU A 55 9.18 4.25 22.02
N GLU A 56 9.91 3.24 22.52
CA GLU A 56 11.07 3.47 23.38
C GLU A 56 12.02 4.49 22.78
N THR A 57 12.46 5.45 23.59
CA THR A 57 13.45 6.46 23.26
C THR A 57 14.68 6.32 24.13
N ASN A 58 15.83 6.19 23.52
CA ASN A 58 17.12 6.23 24.19
C ASN A 58 18.22 6.72 23.23
N ASP A 59 19.43 6.95 23.72
CA ASP A 59 20.56 7.51 22.94
C ASP A 59 20.90 6.69 21.68
N THR A 60 20.54 5.42 21.62
CA THR A 60 20.80 4.54 20.47
C THR A 60 19.56 4.34 19.59
N CYS A 61 18.37 4.62 20.10
CA CYS A 61 17.09 4.44 19.45
C CYS A 61 16.33 5.77 19.36
N LEU A 62 16.79 6.64 18.48
CA LEU A 62 16.07 7.85 18.11
C LEU A 62 15.68 7.74 16.62
N LEU A 63 14.38 7.81 16.36
CA LEU A 63 13.85 7.78 15.01
C LEU A 63 14.01 9.16 14.36
N GLY A 64 14.41 9.16 13.11
CA GLY A 64 14.24 10.32 12.24
C GLY A 64 12.92 10.21 11.48
N THR A 65 12.89 10.68 10.25
CA THR A 65 11.69 10.56 9.40
C THR A 65 11.29 9.09 9.21
N VAL A 66 10.11 8.74 9.69
CA VAL A 66 9.51 7.43 9.47
C VAL A 66 8.88 7.40 8.08
N SER A 67 9.24 6.39 7.27
CA SER A 67 8.73 6.26 5.91
C SER A 67 8.00 4.94 5.63
N ARG A 68 8.09 3.96 6.53
CA ARG A 68 7.35 2.70 6.46
C ARG A 68 7.18 2.09 7.84
N ILE A 69 5.99 1.56 8.12
CA ILE A 69 5.73 0.72 9.30
C ILE A 69 5.01 -0.54 8.85
N ILE A 70 5.51 -1.68 9.31
CA ILE A 70 4.88 -3.00 9.09
C ILE A 70 4.71 -3.65 10.46
N TYR A 71 3.48 -4.03 10.81
CA TYR A 71 3.19 -4.84 11.97
C TYR A 71 3.09 -6.30 11.56
N LYS A 72 3.97 -7.13 12.10
CA LYS A 72 4.01 -8.57 11.79
C LYS A 72 4.61 -9.35 12.96
N ASN A 73 3.98 -10.48 13.31
CA ASN A 73 4.45 -11.36 14.39
C ASN A 73 4.69 -10.62 15.72
N ASP A 74 3.70 -9.79 16.11
CA ASP A 74 3.72 -8.98 17.33
C ASP A 74 4.93 -8.04 17.42
N ASN A 75 5.44 -7.61 16.26
CA ASN A 75 6.53 -6.64 16.17
C ASN A 75 6.21 -5.54 15.16
N TYR A 76 6.73 -4.33 15.42
CA TYR A 76 6.72 -3.21 14.52
C TYR A 76 8.08 -3.09 13.82
N TYR A 77 8.09 -3.27 12.52
CA TYR A 77 9.26 -3.03 11.67
C TYR A 77 9.14 -1.62 11.10
N ILE A 78 10.00 -0.73 11.55
CA ILE A 78 9.94 0.70 11.20
C ILE A 78 11.16 1.08 10.37
N LYS A 79 10.92 1.56 9.16
CA LYS A 79 11.94 2.21 8.35
C LYS A 79 12.03 3.67 8.74
N SER A 80 13.16 4.05 9.29
CA SER A 80 13.50 5.45 9.57
C SER A 80 14.89 5.75 9.04
N ASN A 81 15.02 6.82 8.27
CA ASN A 81 16.21 7.12 7.51
C ASN A 81 16.61 5.92 6.62
N ASN A 82 17.79 5.38 6.75
CA ASN A 82 18.25 4.19 6.01
C ASN A 82 18.48 2.98 6.94
N ARG A 83 17.69 2.86 8.00
CA ARG A 83 17.75 1.80 9.02
C ARG A 83 16.39 1.16 9.22
N ILE A 84 16.40 -0.03 9.78
CA ILE A 84 15.18 -0.72 10.21
C ILE A 84 15.25 -0.85 11.73
N TYR A 85 14.23 -0.35 12.39
CA TYR A 85 14.03 -0.47 13.82
C TYR A 85 12.96 -1.52 14.06
N LEU A 86 13.25 -2.48 14.92
CA LEU A 86 12.34 -3.52 15.33
C LEU A 86 11.93 -3.27 16.78
N PHE A 87 10.65 -2.98 16.99
CA PHE A 87 10.04 -2.84 18.30
C PHE A 87 9.07 -4.00 18.54
N ASP A 88 8.88 -4.37 19.78
CA ASP A 88 7.86 -5.35 20.17
C ASP A 88 6.45 -4.71 20.17
N ASP A 89 5.44 -5.48 20.57
CA ASP A 89 4.04 -5.05 20.63
C ASP A 89 3.74 -3.98 21.71
N LYS A 90 4.70 -3.73 22.62
CA LYS A 90 4.63 -2.68 23.65
C LYS A 90 5.35 -1.41 23.25
N GLY A 91 6.16 -1.46 22.20
CA GLY A 91 6.99 -0.35 21.74
C GLY A 91 8.41 -0.39 22.29
N ASP A 92 8.83 -1.46 22.96
CA ASP A 92 10.20 -1.61 23.43
C ASP A 92 11.12 -2.02 22.28
N ILE A 93 12.34 -1.44 22.21
CA ILE A 93 13.27 -1.73 21.13
C ILE A 93 13.86 -3.15 21.24
N VAL A 94 13.60 -3.96 20.25
CA VAL A 94 14.16 -5.30 20.12
C VAL A 94 15.49 -5.26 19.38
N ARG A 95 15.59 -4.45 18.32
CA ARG A 95 16.77 -4.45 17.44
C ARG A 95 16.79 -3.27 16.48
N ILE A 96 18.02 -2.87 16.15
CA ILE A 96 18.29 -1.94 15.05
C ILE A 96 19.09 -2.69 13.99
N ILE A 97 18.56 -2.77 12.77
CA ILE A 97 19.26 -3.37 11.63
C ILE A 97 19.81 -2.22 10.78
N ASN A 98 21.12 -2.10 10.81
CA ASN A 98 21.87 -1.13 10.03
C ASN A 98 22.98 -1.87 9.25
N ARG A 99 22.70 -2.24 8.01
CA ARG A 99 23.61 -2.88 7.08
C ARG A 99 23.99 -1.97 5.92
N HIS A 100 24.10 -0.66 6.23
CA HIS A 100 24.48 0.34 5.25
C HIS A 100 25.94 0.15 4.83
N GLY A 101 26.17 0.01 3.52
CA GLY A 101 27.50 -0.18 2.95
C GLY A 101 27.43 -0.56 1.47
N VAL A 102 28.57 -0.96 0.91
CA VAL A 102 28.74 -1.36 -0.51
C VAL A 102 29.13 -2.82 -0.69
N GLY A 103 29.22 -3.56 0.40
CA GLY A 103 29.55 -4.99 0.38
C GLY A 103 28.42 -5.86 -0.19
N PRO A 104 28.70 -7.14 -0.48
CA PRO A 104 27.75 -8.05 -1.11
C PRO A 104 26.53 -8.36 -0.22
N GLU A 105 26.65 -8.21 1.10
CA GLU A 105 25.59 -8.44 2.09
C GLU A 105 25.00 -7.13 2.64
N GLU A 106 25.41 -5.98 2.09
CA GLU A 106 25.04 -4.65 2.55
C GLU A 106 24.15 -3.97 1.54
N TYR A 107 23.38 -2.95 1.98
CA TYR A 107 22.62 -2.07 1.11
C TYR A 107 23.16 -0.65 1.18
N ASN A 108 23.21 0.05 0.06
CA ASN A 108 23.57 1.46 0.05
C ASN A 108 22.37 2.32 0.50
N TYR A 109 21.25 2.20 -0.19
CA TYR A 109 20.00 2.84 0.15
C TYR A 109 18.83 1.96 -0.32
N PHE A 110 17.79 1.82 0.51
CA PHE A 110 16.59 1.10 0.11
C PHE A 110 15.34 1.98 0.16
N TRP A 111 14.42 1.72 -0.76
CA TRP A 111 13.18 2.49 -0.84
C TRP A 111 12.08 1.86 0.00
N MET A 112 11.82 0.61 -0.25
CA MET A 112 10.73 -0.13 0.35
C MET A 112 11.21 -1.41 1.01
N MET A 113 10.42 -1.88 1.96
CA MET A 113 10.63 -3.15 2.62
C MET A 113 9.32 -3.93 2.73
N ALA A 114 9.42 -5.25 2.79
CA ALA A 114 8.35 -6.16 3.15
C ALA A 114 8.84 -7.18 4.17
N VAL A 115 7.93 -7.67 4.99
CA VAL A 115 8.22 -8.68 6.01
C VAL A 115 7.33 -9.90 5.77
N SER A 116 7.94 -11.09 5.74
CA SER A 116 7.24 -12.37 5.59
C SER A 116 6.68 -12.86 6.93
N ASP A 117 5.84 -13.90 6.92
CA ASP A 117 5.34 -14.53 8.14
C ASP A 117 6.44 -15.18 8.99
N LYS A 118 7.59 -15.53 8.37
CA LYS A 118 8.79 -16.00 9.08
C LYS A 118 9.68 -14.88 9.63
N GLY A 119 9.30 -13.61 9.45
CA GLY A 119 10.10 -12.45 9.85
C GLY A 119 11.28 -12.17 8.92
N HIS A 120 11.31 -12.71 7.70
CA HIS A 120 12.30 -12.31 6.70
C HIS A 120 11.97 -10.91 6.18
N ILE A 121 12.97 -10.05 6.13
CA ILE A 121 12.86 -8.65 5.72
C ILE A 121 13.49 -8.50 4.35
N SER A 122 12.68 -8.26 3.33
CA SER A 122 13.15 -7.99 1.96
C SER A 122 13.11 -6.52 1.65
N LEU A 123 14.20 -5.99 1.09
CA LEU A 123 14.41 -4.58 0.76
C LEU A 123 14.60 -4.40 -0.73
N ILE A 124 13.99 -3.38 -1.33
CA ILE A 124 14.34 -2.93 -2.69
C ILE A 124 15.48 -1.93 -2.59
N GLN A 125 16.66 -2.32 -3.06
CA GLN A 125 17.81 -1.44 -3.11
C GLN A 125 17.70 -0.45 -4.26
N ARG A 126 17.94 0.83 -3.95
CA ARG A 126 17.99 1.89 -4.95
C ARG A 126 19.23 1.78 -5.82
N GLY A 127 19.06 2.01 -7.12
CA GLY A 127 20.17 2.08 -8.10
C GLY A 127 20.46 0.75 -8.77
N GLU A 128 20.61 -0.34 -8.02
CA GLU A 128 20.89 -1.66 -8.58
C GLU A 128 19.64 -2.48 -8.90
N PHE A 129 18.47 -2.02 -8.46
CA PHE A 129 17.21 -2.76 -8.58
C PHE A 129 17.35 -4.22 -8.13
N SER A 130 17.92 -4.42 -6.95
CA SER A 130 18.05 -5.73 -6.33
C SER A 130 17.16 -5.84 -5.10
N ILE A 131 16.72 -7.06 -4.81
CA ILE A 131 16.07 -7.40 -3.55
C ILE A 131 17.12 -8.04 -2.66
N ILE A 132 17.31 -7.44 -1.48
CA ILE A 132 18.18 -7.98 -0.43
C ILE A 132 17.30 -8.45 0.71
N THR A 133 17.55 -9.64 1.20
CA THR A 133 16.76 -10.24 2.28
C THR A 133 17.64 -10.53 3.50
N TYR A 134 17.11 -10.14 4.66
CA TYR A 134 17.68 -10.43 5.98
C TYR A 134 16.66 -11.20 6.83
N ASN A 135 17.14 -11.91 7.84
CA ASN A 135 16.25 -12.39 8.90
C ASN A 135 15.97 -11.30 9.95
N SER A 136 15.10 -11.58 10.90
CA SER A 136 14.75 -10.65 11.99
C SER A 136 15.93 -10.30 12.91
N TYR A 137 17.03 -11.06 12.84
CA TYR A 137 18.28 -10.76 13.54
C TYR A 137 19.20 -9.83 12.75
N GLY A 138 18.84 -9.47 11.51
CA GLY A 138 19.66 -8.65 10.61
C GLY A 138 20.78 -9.43 9.94
N ASN A 139 20.75 -10.77 9.96
CA ASN A 139 21.70 -11.59 9.23
C ASN A 139 21.25 -11.71 7.78
N PHE A 140 22.19 -11.58 6.86
CA PHE A 140 21.97 -11.72 5.43
C PHE A 140 21.46 -13.12 5.07
N ILE A 141 20.45 -13.17 4.21
CA ILE A 141 19.89 -14.42 3.65
C ILE A 141 20.21 -14.52 2.17
N SER A 142 19.87 -13.49 1.39
CA SER A 142 19.99 -13.56 -0.06
C SER A 142 19.99 -12.19 -0.72
N ARG A 143 20.51 -12.16 -1.96
CA ARG A 143 20.39 -11.04 -2.89
C ARG A 143 19.90 -11.54 -4.25
N LEU A 144 18.83 -10.97 -4.76
CA LEU A 144 18.32 -11.23 -6.10
C LEU A 144 18.42 -9.95 -6.93
N LYS A 145 19.17 -9.99 -8.04
CA LYS A 145 19.18 -8.91 -9.02
C LYS A 145 17.93 -9.00 -9.89
N LEU A 146 17.27 -7.86 -10.10
CA LEU A 146 16.04 -7.79 -10.89
C LEU A 146 16.30 -7.40 -12.35
N ASP A 147 17.56 -7.24 -12.75
CA ASP A 147 18.03 -6.87 -14.09
C ASP A 147 17.22 -5.72 -14.72
N THR A 148 16.16 -6.03 -15.46
CA THR A 148 15.33 -5.05 -16.17
C THR A 148 14.13 -4.56 -15.35
N ILE A 149 13.82 -5.18 -14.20
CA ILE A 149 12.63 -4.85 -13.40
C ILE A 149 12.94 -3.69 -12.45
N LYS A 150 12.28 -2.56 -12.66
CA LYS A 150 12.38 -1.38 -11.80
C LYS A 150 11.33 -1.42 -10.70
N ALA A 151 11.42 -2.39 -9.81
CA ALA A 151 10.50 -2.52 -8.69
C ALA A 151 10.49 -1.25 -7.83
N ARG A 152 9.29 -0.84 -7.43
CA ARG A 152 9.01 0.35 -6.60
C ARG A 152 8.38 0.02 -5.28
N ASP A 153 7.58 -1.04 -5.25
CA ASP A 153 6.95 -1.56 -4.04
C ASP A 153 7.02 -3.08 -4.02
N LEU A 154 6.87 -3.67 -2.85
CA LEU A 154 6.93 -5.10 -2.67
C LEU A 154 6.09 -5.53 -1.47
N LYS A 155 5.49 -6.72 -1.58
CA LYS A 155 4.77 -7.36 -0.47
C LYS A 155 4.81 -8.87 -0.61
N TYR A 156 4.98 -9.54 0.51
CA TYR A 156 4.86 -10.99 0.56
C TYR A 156 3.39 -11.42 0.40
N LEU A 157 3.13 -12.31 -0.54
CA LEU A 157 1.86 -13.02 -0.65
C LEU A 157 1.82 -14.19 0.35
N ASN A 158 2.97 -14.83 0.55
CA ASN A 158 3.26 -15.83 1.56
C ASN A 158 4.78 -15.91 1.73
N ASP A 159 5.29 -16.78 2.64
CA ASP A 159 6.73 -16.89 2.91
C ASP A 159 7.62 -17.20 1.70
N SER A 160 7.05 -17.81 0.66
CA SER A 160 7.80 -18.24 -0.52
C SER A 160 7.62 -17.32 -1.73
N ILE A 161 6.56 -16.53 -1.75
CA ILE A 161 6.18 -15.69 -2.89
C ILE A 161 6.16 -14.23 -2.49
N LEU A 162 6.99 -13.46 -3.17
CA LEU A 162 7.05 -12.00 -3.07
C LEU A 162 6.51 -11.41 -4.36
N ILE A 163 5.57 -10.48 -4.23
CA ILE A 163 5.07 -9.68 -5.37
C ILE A 163 5.79 -8.35 -5.35
N THR A 164 6.31 -7.94 -6.52
CA THR A 164 6.81 -6.58 -6.70
C THR A 164 5.96 -5.83 -7.71
N LYS A 165 5.91 -4.50 -7.55
CA LYS A 165 5.19 -3.58 -8.41
C LYS A 165 6.16 -2.65 -9.10
N SER A 166 5.98 -2.44 -10.41
CA SER A 166 6.73 -1.49 -11.27
C SER A 166 5.77 -0.52 -11.95
N ASP A 167 6.12 0.75 -12.00
CA ASP A 167 5.21 1.79 -12.52
C ASP A 167 5.71 2.47 -13.80
N PHE A 168 6.97 2.26 -14.22
CA PHE A 168 7.63 3.14 -15.20
C PHE A 168 8.32 2.42 -16.37
N GLU A 169 8.08 1.15 -16.59
CA GLU A 169 8.73 0.43 -17.69
C GLU A 169 7.94 0.62 -18.99
N ARG A 170 8.62 1.12 -20.01
CA ARG A 170 8.05 1.19 -21.35
C ARG A 170 7.90 -0.26 -21.86
N ASN A 171 6.68 -0.68 -22.19
CA ASN A 171 6.34 -2.04 -22.64
C ASN A 171 6.63 -3.14 -21.60
N GLY A 172 6.69 -2.81 -20.32
CA GLY A 172 6.85 -3.77 -19.23
C GLY A 172 5.54 -4.27 -18.65
N ASN A 173 5.66 -5.12 -17.66
CA ASN A 173 4.54 -5.55 -16.82
C ASN A 173 4.59 -4.83 -15.47
N LYS A 174 3.42 -4.63 -14.87
CA LYS A 174 3.28 -3.93 -13.59
C LYS A 174 3.64 -4.81 -12.39
N TYR A 175 3.25 -6.07 -12.43
CA TYR A 175 3.41 -7.00 -11.32
C TYR A 175 4.34 -8.15 -11.68
N HIS A 176 5.21 -8.50 -10.73
CA HIS A 176 6.20 -9.54 -10.89
C HIS A 176 6.15 -10.49 -9.70
N VAL A 177 6.06 -11.77 -9.97
CA VAL A 177 6.00 -12.85 -8.99
C VAL A 177 7.40 -13.42 -8.83
N ILE A 178 7.93 -13.32 -7.64
CA ILE A 178 9.28 -13.78 -7.29
C ILE A 178 9.18 -14.94 -6.30
N ASN A 179 9.80 -16.05 -6.65
CA ASN A 179 9.97 -17.18 -5.75
C ASN A 179 11.21 -16.94 -4.89
N MET A 180 11.00 -16.68 -3.61
CA MET A 180 12.08 -16.36 -2.66
C MET A 180 12.90 -17.58 -2.24
N ASN A 181 12.37 -18.79 -2.37
CA ASN A 181 13.13 -20.02 -2.10
C ASN A 181 14.10 -20.35 -3.24
N LYS A 182 13.70 -20.08 -4.49
CA LYS A 182 14.51 -20.33 -5.68
C LYS A 182 15.31 -19.11 -6.12
N LEU A 183 14.99 -17.93 -5.62
CA LEU A 183 15.51 -16.62 -6.04
C LEU A 183 15.32 -16.41 -7.55
N THR A 184 14.12 -16.67 -8.05
CA THR A 184 13.77 -16.56 -9.46
C THR A 184 12.54 -15.74 -9.69
N LEU A 185 12.53 -14.97 -10.79
CA LEU A 185 11.31 -14.40 -11.36
C LEU A 185 10.51 -15.54 -12.00
N GLU A 186 9.31 -15.80 -11.49
CA GLU A 186 8.45 -16.85 -12.05
C GLU A 186 7.51 -16.34 -13.14
N LYS A 187 6.97 -15.11 -12.93
CA LYS A 187 5.94 -14.57 -13.81
C LYS A 187 5.93 -13.06 -13.76
N SER A 188 5.52 -12.43 -14.87
CA SER A 188 5.21 -11.01 -14.94
C SER A 188 3.92 -10.82 -15.71
N PHE A 189 3.03 -9.95 -15.22
CA PHE A 189 1.73 -9.73 -15.85
C PHE A 189 1.20 -8.31 -15.62
N TYR A 190 0.09 -7.96 -16.26
CA TYR A 190 -0.56 -6.68 -16.26
C TYR A 190 0.28 -5.61 -16.98
N PRO A 191 0.16 -5.50 -18.31
CA PRO A 191 0.95 -4.54 -19.08
C PRO A 191 0.80 -3.11 -18.58
N ILE A 192 1.90 -2.40 -18.48
CA ILE A 192 1.93 -0.99 -18.09
C ILE A 192 1.54 -0.14 -19.29
N SER A 193 0.47 0.64 -19.16
CA SER A 193 0.26 1.77 -20.07
C SER A 193 1.32 2.83 -19.78
N TYR A 194 2.04 3.27 -20.81
CA TYR A 194 3.07 4.29 -20.66
C TYR A 194 2.48 5.58 -20.09
N ARG A 195 2.99 6.01 -18.93
CA ARG A 195 2.65 7.30 -18.32
C ARG A 195 3.88 8.20 -18.35
N LYS A 196 3.70 9.45 -18.81
CA LYS A 196 4.78 10.43 -18.85
C LYS A 196 5.06 11.02 -17.46
N CYS A 197 4.07 11.08 -16.62
CA CYS A 197 4.20 11.61 -15.26
C CYS A 197 4.83 10.57 -14.32
N ARG A 198 5.90 10.96 -13.63
CA ARG A 198 6.62 10.12 -12.68
C ARG A 198 6.33 10.62 -11.28
N VAL A 199 5.32 10.06 -10.65
CA VAL A 199 5.05 10.31 -9.23
C VAL A 199 5.37 9.06 -8.44
N PHE A 200 6.05 9.25 -7.33
CA PHE A 200 6.40 8.17 -6.44
C PHE A 200 5.37 8.14 -5.31
N MET A 201 4.67 7.03 -5.17
CA MET A 201 3.89 6.75 -3.98
C MET A 201 4.67 5.84 -3.04
N GLU A 202 4.64 6.21 -1.80
CA GLU A 202 5.06 5.35 -0.71
C GLU A 202 3.85 4.56 -0.23
N ASP A 203 4.08 3.28 0.08
CA ASP A 203 3.18 2.37 0.79
C ASP A 203 1.74 2.25 0.27
N CYS A 204 1.57 1.59 -0.84
CA CYS A 204 0.23 1.32 -1.38
C CYS A 204 -0.16 -0.16 -1.47
N MET A 205 0.69 -1.10 -0.99
CA MET A 205 0.37 -2.53 -0.98
C MET A 205 -0.06 -2.99 0.40
N THR A 206 -1.28 -3.49 0.52
CA THR A 206 -1.85 -4.12 1.72
C THR A 206 -2.34 -5.53 1.38
N SER A 207 -2.83 -6.28 2.35
CA SER A 207 -3.43 -7.60 2.11
C SER A 207 -4.81 -7.71 2.74
N TYR A 208 -5.66 -8.44 2.05
CA TYR A 208 -6.98 -8.80 2.55
C TYR A 208 -7.37 -10.17 2.00
N GLN A 209 -7.79 -11.08 2.90
CA GLN A 209 -8.17 -12.45 2.56
C GLN A 209 -7.13 -13.20 1.71
N GLY A 210 -5.85 -13.05 2.06
CA GLY A 210 -4.75 -13.74 1.39
C GLY A 210 -4.41 -13.22 -0.02
N LYS A 211 -4.96 -12.06 -0.41
CA LYS A 211 -4.67 -11.38 -1.67
C LYS A 211 -4.01 -10.04 -1.39
N ILE A 212 -3.16 -9.59 -2.29
CA ILE A 212 -2.54 -8.28 -2.20
C ILE A 212 -3.45 -7.25 -2.89
N LEU A 213 -3.69 -6.15 -2.22
CA LEU A 213 -4.43 -4.99 -2.74
C LEU A 213 -3.46 -3.83 -2.93
N THR A 214 -3.63 -3.08 -4.01
CA THR A 214 -2.81 -1.91 -4.30
C THR A 214 -3.56 -0.88 -5.12
N CYS A 215 -3.23 0.38 -4.91
CA CYS A 215 -3.65 1.50 -5.74
C CYS A 215 -2.48 2.05 -6.53
N ASP A 216 -2.77 2.80 -7.58
CA ASP A 216 -1.79 3.53 -8.37
C ASP A 216 -2.00 5.02 -8.18
N TYR A 217 -0.91 5.76 -8.22
CA TYR A 217 -1.00 7.21 -8.34
C TYR A 217 -1.70 7.60 -9.64
N HIS A 218 -2.51 8.64 -9.59
CA HIS A 218 -3.35 9.08 -10.73
C HIS A 218 -4.34 8.02 -11.22
N SER A 219 -4.85 7.25 -10.27
CA SER A 219 -5.84 6.22 -10.55
C SER A 219 -6.90 6.21 -9.46
N ASN A 220 -8.09 5.79 -9.85
CA ASN A 220 -9.20 5.48 -8.97
C ASN A 220 -9.47 3.97 -8.91
N GLU A 221 -8.50 3.18 -9.36
CA GLU A 221 -8.58 1.72 -9.41
C GLU A 221 -7.82 1.12 -8.23
N ILE A 222 -8.46 0.16 -7.56
CA ILE A 222 -7.79 -0.74 -6.64
C ILE A 222 -7.63 -2.08 -7.32
N HIS A 223 -6.40 -2.51 -7.42
CA HIS A 223 -6.08 -3.81 -8.00
C HIS A 223 -6.00 -4.88 -6.91
N GLU A 224 -6.53 -6.05 -7.23
CA GLU A 224 -6.37 -7.28 -6.48
C GLU A 224 -5.36 -8.16 -7.20
N ILE A 225 -4.36 -8.66 -6.49
CA ILE A 225 -3.24 -9.44 -7.03
C ILE A 225 -3.16 -10.76 -6.30
N ASN A 226 -3.02 -11.83 -7.06
CA ASN A 226 -2.65 -13.15 -6.58
C ASN A 226 -1.40 -13.65 -7.32
N GLN A 227 -0.99 -14.88 -7.10
CA GLN A 227 0.19 -15.46 -7.75
C GLN A 227 0.06 -15.55 -9.27
N ASP A 228 -1.16 -15.64 -9.81
CA ASP A 228 -1.40 -15.95 -11.22
C ASP A 228 -1.84 -14.76 -12.05
N SER A 229 -2.47 -13.77 -11.43
CA SER A 229 -3.13 -12.67 -12.13
C SER A 229 -3.32 -11.44 -11.25
N ALA A 230 -3.65 -10.33 -11.88
CA ALA A 230 -4.20 -9.14 -11.25
C ALA A 230 -5.48 -8.71 -11.98
N CYS A 231 -6.42 -8.16 -11.22
CA CYS A 231 -7.65 -7.59 -11.77
C CYS A 231 -8.02 -6.31 -10.99
N ILE A 232 -8.87 -5.49 -11.58
CA ILE A 232 -9.45 -4.34 -10.88
C ILE A 232 -10.52 -4.89 -9.93
N ARG A 233 -10.32 -4.65 -8.63
CA ARG A 233 -11.27 -5.01 -7.57
C ARG A 233 -12.33 -3.94 -7.37
N TYR A 234 -11.89 -2.68 -7.32
CA TYR A 234 -12.74 -1.51 -7.19
C TYR A 234 -12.38 -0.46 -8.22
N LEU A 235 -13.40 0.22 -8.71
CA LEU A 235 -13.30 1.43 -9.52
C LEU A 235 -14.17 2.50 -8.84
N PHE A 236 -13.54 3.50 -8.23
CA PHE A 236 -14.24 4.56 -7.52
C PHE A 236 -14.49 5.76 -8.43
N ASN A 237 -15.68 6.33 -8.35
CA ASN A 237 -16.04 7.57 -9.00
C ASN A 237 -16.44 8.60 -7.93
N ILE A 238 -15.53 9.53 -7.63
CA ILE A 238 -15.74 10.53 -6.59
C ILE A 238 -16.39 11.77 -7.23
N ASP A 239 -17.66 12.01 -6.90
CA ASP A 239 -18.48 13.16 -7.35
C ASP A 239 -18.49 13.39 -8.89
N GLY A 240 -18.22 12.36 -9.68
CA GLY A 240 -18.13 12.48 -11.14
C GLY A 240 -16.98 13.37 -11.65
N LYS A 241 -16.02 13.70 -10.79
CA LYS A 241 -14.94 14.65 -11.07
C LYS A 241 -13.58 13.96 -11.33
N MET A 242 -13.60 12.69 -11.65
CA MET A 242 -12.36 11.97 -11.97
C MET A 242 -11.77 12.48 -13.29
N PRO A 243 -10.43 12.53 -13.42
CA PRO A 243 -9.79 12.83 -14.69
C PRO A 243 -10.23 11.84 -15.77
N PRO A 244 -10.40 12.28 -17.02
CA PRO A 244 -10.76 11.37 -18.09
C PRO A 244 -9.66 10.34 -18.35
N LYS A 245 -10.06 9.16 -18.81
CA LYS A 245 -9.12 8.09 -19.18
C LYS A 245 -8.06 8.59 -20.16
N GLY A 246 -6.81 8.29 -19.90
CA GLY A 246 -5.67 8.74 -20.72
C GLY A 246 -5.23 10.18 -20.46
N TYR A 247 -5.84 10.87 -19.50
CA TYR A 247 -5.42 12.23 -19.12
C TYR A 247 -3.91 12.33 -18.85
N TRP A 248 -3.38 11.35 -18.13
CA TRP A 248 -1.96 11.28 -17.74
C TRP A 248 -1.04 10.81 -18.87
N ASP A 249 -1.58 10.14 -19.89
CA ASP A 249 -0.81 9.61 -21.00
C ASP A 249 -0.37 10.73 -21.97
N ASN A 250 -1.14 11.80 -22.04
CA ASN A 250 -0.98 12.88 -23.03
C ASN A 250 -0.30 14.15 -22.49
N ASN A 251 -0.21 14.33 -21.18
CA ASN A 251 0.29 15.57 -20.59
C ASN A 251 1.73 15.40 -20.06
N ASN A 252 2.62 16.31 -20.51
CA ASN A 252 3.93 16.51 -19.89
C ASN A 252 3.77 17.32 -18.60
N VAL A 253 2.98 16.81 -17.66
CA VAL A 253 2.72 17.49 -16.39
C VAL A 253 3.79 17.04 -15.40
N ASP A 254 4.51 17.96 -14.81
CA ASP A 254 5.33 17.68 -13.65
C ASP A 254 4.44 17.67 -12.39
N ILE A 255 4.98 17.13 -11.28
CA ILE A 255 4.25 16.99 -10.02
C ILE A 255 3.77 18.34 -9.49
N GLN A 256 4.56 19.41 -9.66
CA GLN A 256 4.23 20.73 -9.14
C GLN A 256 3.06 21.39 -9.89
N THR A 257 2.93 21.06 -11.18
CA THR A 257 1.80 21.51 -11.99
C THR A 257 0.56 20.64 -11.81
N LEU A 258 0.73 19.43 -11.32
CA LEU A 258 -0.34 18.44 -11.17
C LEU A 258 -1.44 18.90 -10.23
N ASP A 259 -1.11 19.21 -9.00
CA ASP A 259 -2.07 19.63 -7.96
C ASP A 259 -2.80 20.91 -8.40
N ARG A 260 -2.06 21.85 -9.02
CA ARG A 260 -2.64 23.06 -9.57
C ARG A 260 -3.58 22.78 -10.74
N ASP A 261 -3.22 21.88 -11.64
CA ASP A 261 -4.02 21.52 -12.82
C ASP A 261 -5.30 20.76 -12.36
N TYR A 262 -5.19 19.88 -11.35
CA TYR A 262 -6.33 19.24 -10.70
C TYR A 262 -7.28 20.27 -10.10
N ALA A 263 -6.76 21.17 -9.29
CA ALA A 263 -7.56 22.21 -8.65
C ALA A 263 -8.26 23.11 -9.66
N GLN A 264 -7.55 23.54 -10.73
CA GLN A 264 -8.11 24.41 -11.80
C GLN A 264 -9.21 23.71 -12.61
N LYS A 265 -9.08 22.41 -12.85
CA LYS A 265 -10.08 21.61 -13.58
C LYS A 265 -11.16 21.04 -12.66
N GLY A 266 -11.00 21.19 -11.35
CA GLY A 266 -11.92 20.65 -10.35
C GLY A 266 -11.93 19.12 -10.35
N TYR A 267 -10.83 18.47 -10.72
CA TYR A 267 -10.69 17.02 -10.64
C TYR A 267 -10.49 16.58 -9.19
N ILE A 268 -10.98 15.40 -8.89
CA ILE A 268 -10.82 14.69 -7.62
C ILE A 268 -10.28 13.32 -7.94
N GLY A 269 -9.31 12.85 -7.20
CA GLY A 269 -8.77 11.52 -7.48
C GLY A 269 -7.52 11.20 -6.68
N ASP A 270 -6.66 10.40 -7.28
CA ASP A 270 -5.42 9.93 -6.67
C ASP A 270 -5.68 9.22 -5.35
N ILE A 271 -6.32 8.05 -5.48
CA ILE A 271 -6.56 7.21 -4.31
C ILE A 271 -5.24 6.70 -3.78
N THR A 272 -5.02 6.95 -2.51
CA THR A 272 -3.81 6.55 -1.78
C THR A 272 -4.19 5.92 -0.44
N CYS A 273 -3.26 5.26 0.21
CA CYS A 273 -3.49 4.70 1.54
C CYS A 273 -4.81 3.91 1.61
N PHE A 274 -4.84 2.74 1.02
CA PHE A 274 -6.04 1.90 0.96
C PHE A 274 -5.98 0.79 2.02
N ALA A 275 -7.08 0.59 2.74
CA ALA A 275 -7.27 -0.50 3.69
C ALA A 275 -8.67 -1.10 3.58
N GLU A 276 -8.77 -2.41 3.76
CA GLU A 276 -10.02 -3.16 3.65
C GLU A 276 -10.09 -4.29 4.69
N ASN A 277 -11.30 -4.49 5.26
CA ASN A 277 -11.67 -5.70 5.98
C ASN A 277 -13.03 -6.25 5.48
N ASP A 278 -13.61 -7.22 6.17
CA ASP A 278 -14.89 -7.83 5.77
C ASP A 278 -16.06 -6.83 5.76
N LYS A 279 -15.99 -5.78 6.58
CA LYS A 279 -17.09 -4.84 6.81
C LYS A 279 -16.88 -3.48 6.19
N ALA A 280 -15.63 -3.03 6.02
CA ALA A 280 -15.34 -1.65 5.67
C ALA A 280 -14.15 -1.50 4.71
N ILE A 281 -14.15 -0.35 4.04
CA ILE A 281 -13.06 0.17 3.22
C ILE A 281 -12.72 1.56 3.73
N LEU A 282 -11.44 1.86 3.84
CA LEU A 282 -10.93 3.21 4.10
C LEU A 282 -9.84 3.54 3.08
N PHE A 283 -9.89 4.74 2.51
CA PHE A 283 -8.82 5.26 1.68
C PHE A 283 -8.75 6.78 1.71
N ARG A 284 -7.61 7.31 1.30
CA ARG A 284 -7.38 8.74 1.12
C ARG A 284 -7.45 9.10 -0.35
N PHE A 285 -7.90 10.33 -0.65
CA PHE A 285 -7.91 10.89 -1.99
C PHE A 285 -7.64 12.41 -1.96
N HIS A 286 -7.19 12.96 -3.09
CA HIS A 286 -7.06 14.41 -3.26
C HIS A 286 -8.42 15.08 -3.46
N GLY A 287 -8.68 16.11 -2.67
CA GLY A 287 -9.92 16.88 -2.70
C GLY A 287 -9.99 17.92 -3.82
N LYS A 288 -11.06 18.73 -3.81
CA LYS A 288 -11.34 19.76 -4.82
C LYS A 288 -10.42 20.98 -4.78
N LYS A 289 -9.73 21.22 -3.68
CA LYS A 289 -8.85 22.39 -3.49
C LYS A 289 -7.40 21.94 -3.51
N GLU A 290 -6.54 22.84 -3.95
CA GLU A 290 -5.09 22.63 -3.88
C GLU A 290 -4.68 22.23 -2.45
N ASN A 291 -3.84 21.20 -2.33
CA ASN A 291 -3.34 20.66 -1.06
C ASN A 291 -4.44 20.21 -0.06
N THR A 292 -5.65 19.91 -0.53
CA THR A 292 -6.66 19.29 0.32
C THR A 292 -6.67 17.79 0.13
N GLU A 293 -6.64 17.08 1.23
CA GLU A 293 -6.79 15.64 1.27
C GLU A 293 -8.03 15.30 2.08
N ALA A 294 -8.71 14.24 1.67
CA ALA A 294 -9.85 13.73 2.39
C ALA A 294 -9.76 12.20 2.47
N PHE A 295 -10.39 11.66 3.48
CA PHE A 295 -10.57 10.23 3.68
C PHE A 295 -12.02 9.87 3.44
N THR A 296 -12.25 8.68 2.94
CA THR A 296 -13.57 8.09 2.90
C THR A 296 -13.56 6.74 3.59
N TYR A 297 -14.49 6.56 4.50
CA TYR A 297 -14.87 5.28 5.09
C TYR A 297 -16.15 4.81 4.41
N ILE A 298 -16.18 3.57 3.98
CA ILE A 298 -17.32 2.94 3.33
C ILE A 298 -17.70 1.70 4.13
N ASP A 299 -18.92 1.68 4.64
CA ASP A 299 -19.52 0.47 5.20
C ASP A 299 -19.96 -0.45 4.06
N LYS A 300 -19.41 -1.64 3.99
CA LYS A 300 -19.69 -2.61 2.91
C LYS A 300 -21.06 -3.26 3.02
N LEU A 301 -21.67 -3.26 4.21
CA LEU A 301 -22.97 -3.85 4.46
C LEU A 301 -24.11 -2.91 4.07
N THR A 302 -23.99 -1.65 4.46
CA THR A 302 -25.03 -0.64 4.19
C THR A 302 -24.76 0.12 2.89
N GLY A 303 -23.51 0.22 2.46
CA GLY A 303 -23.07 1.06 1.35
C GLY A 303 -22.97 2.54 1.74
N GLU A 304 -23.20 2.89 3.00
CA GLU A 304 -22.99 4.24 3.51
C GLU A 304 -21.52 4.63 3.45
N ASN A 305 -21.27 5.91 3.18
CA ASN A 305 -19.92 6.45 3.15
C ASN A 305 -19.83 7.75 3.94
N TYR A 306 -18.70 7.94 4.61
CA TYR A 306 -18.37 9.12 5.40
C TYR A 306 -17.07 9.71 4.86
N ILE A 307 -17.10 11.02 4.55
CA ILE A 307 -15.93 11.73 4.06
C ILE A 307 -15.47 12.72 5.13
N PHE A 308 -14.20 12.64 5.50
CA PHE A 308 -13.62 13.44 6.57
C PHE A 308 -12.16 13.78 6.26
N ASN A 309 -11.64 14.81 6.93
CA ASN A 309 -10.22 15.16 6.90
C ASN A 309 -9.58 15.19 8.29
N THR A 310 -10.37 14.99 9.33
CA THR A 310 -9.91 15.00 10.72
C THR A 310 -10.53 13.84 11.47
N ILE A 311 -9.70 13.12 12.23
CA ILE A 311 -10.16 12.07 13.15
C ILE A 311 -10.01 12.62 14.58
N GLU A 312 -11.12 12.76 15.27
CA GLU A 312 -11.13 13.18 16.66
C GLU A 312 -10.88 11.98 17.56
N ILE A 313 -9.79 12.03 18.34
CA ILE A 313 -9.41 10.99 19.31
C ILE A 313 -9.96 11.32 20.70
N ALA A 314 -10.04 12.60 21.01
CA ALA A 314 -10.59 13.14 22.26
C ALA A 314 -10.99 14.59 22.03
N ASN A 315 -11.70 15.19 22.97
CA ASN A 315 -12.30 16.53 22.84
C ASN A 315 -11.35 17.64 22.33
N ASP A 316 -10.03 17.46 22.43
CA ASP A 316 -9.02 18.42 21.99
C ASP A 316 -7.80 17.76 21.33
N LEU A 317 -7.84 16.45 21.13
CA LEU A 317 -6.82 15.71 20.40
C LEU A 317 -7.43 15.17 19.12
N SER A 318 -7.05 15.74 18.02
CA SER A 318 -7.43 15.27 16.68
C SER A 318 -6.18 14.92 15.88
N ILE A 319 -6.32 13.94 15.02
CA ILE A 319 -5.35 13.64 13.98
C ILE A 319 -5.91 14.22 12.69
N SER A 320 -5.13 15.10 12.05
CA SER A 320 -5.33 15.41 10.63
C SER A 320 -4.36 14.51 9.86
N PRO A 321 -4.75 13.27 9.58
CA PRO A 321 -3.82 12.32 9.04
C PRO A 321 -3.52 12.69 7.60
N SER A 322 -2.30 13.16 7.35
CA SER A 322 -1.79 13.25 5.99
C SER A 322 -1.51 11.86 5.41
N PHE A 323 -1.32 10.88 6.28
CA PHE A 323 -0.93 9.52 5.90
C PHE A 323 -1.22 8.49 7.00
N PHE A 324 -1.53 7.24 6.60
CA PHE A 324 -1.53 6.09 7.49
C PHE A 324 -0.82 4.89 6.84
N TYR A 325 -0.25 4.03 7.66
CA TYR A 325 0.38 2.79 7.20
C TYR A 325 -0.65 1.67 7.27
N ALA A 326 -1.19 1.30 6.11
CA ALA A 326 -2.12 0.19 6.00
C ALA A 326 -1.42 -1.13 6.33
N GLN A 327 -2.04 -1.91 7.19
CA GLN A 327 -1.64 -3.25 7.54
C GLN A 327 -2.62 -4.27 6.94
N ASP A 328 -2.38 -5.53 7.17
CA ASP A 328 -3.25 -6.59 6.67
C ASP A 328 -4.63 -6.56 7.34
N ASP A 329 -5.68 -6.94 6.59
CA ASP A 329 -7.04 -7.12 7.07
C ASP A 329 -7.66 -5.88 7.77
N GLY A 330 -7.44 -4.70 7.21
CA GLY A 330 -8.05 -3.45 7.67
C GLY A 330 -7.50 -2.91 8.98
N LYS A 331 -6.30 -3.30 9.35
CA LYS A 331 -5.53 -2.66 10.42
C LYS A 331 -4.76 -1.46 9.88
N LEU A 332 -4.54 -0.47 10.73
CA LEU A 332 -3.90 0.79 10.35
C LEU A 332 -3.02 1.29 11.49
N ILE A 333 -1.96 2.00 11.12
CA ILE A 333 -1.08 2.67 12.06
C ILE A 333 -0.97 4.13 11.63
N PHE A 334 -1.34 5.04 12.53
CA PHE A 334 -1.03 6.46 12.44
C PHE A 334 0.13 6.78 13.36
N ILE A 335 0.86 7.83 13.04
CA ILE A 335 1.92 8.36 13.88
C ILE A 335 1.37 9.60 14.59
N ILE A 336 1.60 9.69 15.89
CA ILE A 336 1.34 10.88 16.71
C ILE A 336 2.67 11.31 17.32
N GLU A 337 3.12 12.50 16.97
CA GLU A 337 4.35 13.05 17.55
C GLU A 337 4.17 13.30 19.05
N ALA A 338 5.21 13.08 19.83
CA ALA A 338 5.17 13.21 21.28
C ALA A 338 4.72 14.61 21.73
N HIS A 339 5.22 15.66 21.08
CA HIS A 339 4.81 17.05 21.38
C HIS A 339 3.30 17.27 21.22
N THR A 340 2.65 16.61 20.24
CA THR A 340 1.19 16.72 19.99
C THR A 340 0.39 16.22 21.19
N ILE A 341 0.83 15.14 21.83
CA ILE A 341 0.22 14.64 23.08
C ILE A 341 0.45 15.62 24.24
N LEU A 342 1.65 16.15 24.37
CA LEU A 342 2.00 17.06 25.45
C LEU A 342 1.28 18.42 25.35
N GLU A 343 1.01 18.89 24.15
CA GLU A 343 0.24 20.12 23.90
C GLU A 343 -1.27 19.95 24.08
N SER A 344 -1.77 18.71 24.05
CA SER A 344 -3.18 18.43 24.27
C SER A 344 -3.62 18.91 25.66
N LYS A 345 -4.83 19.45 25.76
CA LYS A 345 -5.45 19.82 27.05
C LYS A 345 -6.14 18.66 27.73
N ASN A 346 -6.19 17.50 27.06
CA ASN A 346 -6.86 16.31 27.57
C ASN A 346 -5.99 15.56 28.58
N GLU A 347 -6.25 15.82 29.85
CA GLU A 347 -5.50 15.20 30.95
C GLU A 347 -5.64 13.65 30.95
N SER A 348 -6.73 13.10 30.45
CA SER A 348 -6.91 11.65 30.39
C SER A 348 -6.02 10.99 29.34
N VAL A 349 -5.69 11.70 28.26
CA VAL A 349 -4.73 11.23 27.23
C VAL A 349 -3.31 11.36 27.77
N LYS A 350 -2.95 12.51 28.37
CA LYS A 350 -1.62 12.72 28.98
C LYS A 350 -1.33 11.72 30.09
N ALA A 351 -2.33 11.41 30.91
CA ALA A 351 -2.18 10.45 32.01
C ALA A 351 -1.80 9.02 31.55
N LYS A 352 -1.99 8.72 30.26
CA LYS A 352 -1.52 7.45 29.68
C LYS A 352 -0.01 7.43 29.46
N PHE A 353 0.62 8.60 29.42
CA PHE A 353 2.04 8.79 29.10
C PHE A 353 2.72 9.72 30.09
N PRO A 354 2.79 9.34 31.40
CA PRO A 354 3.25 10.25 32.46
C PRO A 354 4.72 10.68 32.31
N ASP A 355 5.53 9.87 31.66
CA ASP A 355 6.98 10.10 31.51
C ASP A 355 7.36 10.61 30.09
N LEU A 356 6.37 10.90 29.22
CA LEU A 356 6.60 11.36 27.85
C LEU A 356 7.30 12.71 27.82
N LYS A 357 8.30 12.82 26.96
CA LYS A 357 9.06 14.06 26.71
C LYS A 357 8.85 14.55 25.28
N GLU A 358 9.10 15.81 25.05
CA GLU A 358 8.90 16.45 23.75
C GLU A 358 9.75 15.82 22.63
N ASP A 359 10.98 15.41 22.97
CA ASP A 359 11.95 14.80 22.04
C ASP A 359 11.84 13.28 21.97
N ASP A 360 10.83 12.67 22.59
CA ASP A 360 10.64 11.22 22.51
C ASP A 360 10.21 10.79 21.11
N ASN A 361 10.49 9.53 20.78
CA ASN A 361 9.99 8.87 19.61
C ASN A 361 8.46 8.97 19.55
N PRO A 362 7.86 8.94 18.36
CA PRO A 362 6.43 9.10 18.21
C PRO A 362 5.66 7.93 18.85
N ILE A 363 4.39 8.19 19.11
CA ILE A 363 3.44 7.20 19.57
C ILE A 363 2.72 6.62 18.35
N LEU A 364 2.66 5.30 18.26
CA LEU A 364 1.87 4.62 17.24
C LEU A 364 0.41 4.55 17.71
N PHE A 365 -0.48 5.09 16.90
CA PHE A 365 -1.92 4.90 17.07
C PHE A 365 -2.35 3.74 16.17
N PHE A 366 -2.44 2.55 16.75
CA PHE A 366 -2.77 1.30 16.07
C PHE A 366 -4.26 1.02 16.19
N VAL A 367 -4.94 0.88 15.07
CA VAL A 367 -6.39 0.70 14.99
C VAL A 367 -6.78 -0.38 13.99
N SER A 368 -8.00 -0.89 14.11
CA SER A 368 -8.64 -1.70 13.07
C SER A 368 -10.01 -1.14 12.69
N LEU A 369 -10.36 -1.23 11.42
CA LEU A 369 -11.67 -0.85 10.89
C LEU A 369 -12.79 -1.65 11.58
N LYS A 370 -13.94 -0.99 11.83
CA LYS A 370 -15.16 -1.64 12.37
C LYS A 370 -15.76 -2.67 11.46
#